data_0b3f8fb48a3e170b5ad9d8d8d2388690
#
_entry.id   0b3f8fb48a3e170b5ad9d8d8d2388690
#
_cell.length_a   1.000
_cell.length_b   1.000
_cell.length_c   1.000
_cell.angle_alpha   90.00
_cell.angle_beta   90.00
_cell.angle_gamma   90.00
#
_symmetry.space_group_name_H-M   'P 1'
#
loop_
_entity.id
_entity.type
_entity.pdbx_description
1 polymer ?
#
loop_
_entity_poly.entity_id
_entity_poly.type
_entity_poly.pdbx_seq_one_letter_code
_entity_poly.pdbx_strand_id
1 'polypeptide(L)'
;NNSKSSFQPFHKPKVKVKKEVVPMNLILNSKDRNLDTHLDPKEWNDLIKKKDTHIIDTRKSFEFDVGTFKKSVNPDVNNFRDFPKYLNKLKKDKPVAMFCTGGIRCEKTSVYLKKKGFKNIYQLNGGILNYLKKIKEKNSLWKGECFVFDNRISLKHGLKVGTYFMCSGCRKPISPKDKKSKKYEEGVSCPNCHDNLTETQKARFRMRQKQIKLAKKNGSKHIF
;
A
#
# COMPACT_ATOMS: atom_id res chain seq x y z
N ASN A 1 17.54 -12.27 6.93
CA ASN A 1 17.25 -11.15 7.84
C ASN A 1 16.32 -11.62 8.94
N ASN A 2 16.74 -11.53 10.19
CA ASN A 2 15.94 -11.82 11.36
C ASN A 2 15.47 -10.51 11.99
N SER A 3 14.17 -10.41 12.30
CA SER A 3 13.59 -9.27 13.02
C SER A 3 12.71 -9.77 14.16
N LYS A 4 12.74 -9.06 15.29
CA LYS A 4 11.86 -9.34 16.44
C LYS A 4 10.69 -8.38 16.40
N SER A 5 9.51 -8.85 16.81
CA SER A 5 8.30 -8.04 16.94
C SER A 5 7.72 -8.21 18.35
N SER A 6 7.31 -7.11 18.98
CA SER A 6 6.61 -7.11 20.27
C SER A 6 5.12 -7.51 20.17
N PHE A 7 4.61 -7.70 18.96
CA PHE A 7 3.24 -8.10 18.69
C PHE A 7 3.22 -9.17 17.58
N GLN A 8 2.13 -9.91 17.45
CA GLN A 8 1.93 -10.86 16.36
C GLN A 8 1.61 -10.11 15.05
N PRO A 9 2.55 -9.98 14.09
CA PRO A 9 2.34 -9.16 12.89
C PRO A 9 1.36 -9.79 11.90
N PHE A 10 1.24 -11.12 11.89
CA PHE A 10 0.37 -11.88 10.98
C PHE A 10 -0.40 -12.97 11.71
N HIS A 11 -1.61 -13.26 11.26
CA HIS A 11 -2.42 -14.36 11.85
C HIS A 11 -1.80 -15.73 11.61
N LYS A 12 -1.18 -15.95 10.46
CA LYS A 12 -0.57 -17.24 10.06
C LYS A 12 0.71 -17.00 9.26
N PRO A 13 1.75 -17.79 9.46
CA PRO A 13 2.87 -17.81 8.53
C PRO A 13 2.40 -18.36 7.18
N LYS A 14 2.87 -17.74 6.10
CA LYS A 14 2.53 -18.16 4.74
C LYS A 14 3.72 -17.97 3.82
N VAL A 15 4.25 -19.06 3.33
CA VAL A 15 5.33 -19.08 2.34
C VAL A 15 4.77 -19.53 0.98
N LYS A 16 5.04 -18.76 -0.07
CA LYS A 16 4.65 -19.12 -1.43
C LYS A 16 5.82 -18.86 -2.38
N VAL A 17 6.18 -19.87 -3.14
CA VAL A 17 7.10 -19.71 -4.27
C VAL A 17 6.33 -19.15 -5.46
N LYS A 18 6.82 -18.09 -6.06
CA LYS A 18 6.22 -17.43 -7.23
C LYS A 18 7.29 -17.12 -8.28
N LYS A 19 6.95 -17.26 -9.56
CA LYS A 19 7.80 -16.80 -10.66
C LYS A 19 8.09 -15.29 -10.60
N GLU A 20 7.11 -14.50 -10.18
CA GLU A 20 7.22 -13.07 -9.98
C GLU A 20 6.59 -12.67 -8.64
N VAL A 21 7.34 -11.99 -7.78
CA VAL A 21 6.81 -11.43 -6.52
C VAL A 21 5.86 -10.26 -6.80
N VAL A 22 6.23 -9.39 -7.73
CA VAL A 22 5.40 -8.30 -8.27
C VAL A 22 5.08 -8.63 -9.72
N PRO A 23 3.86 -9.07 -10.05
CA PRO A 23 3.53 -9.54 -11.39
C PRO A 23 3.38 -8.37 -12.37
N MET A 24 4.31 -8.25 -13.32
CA MET A 24 4.33 -7.22 -14.37
C MET A 24 4.66 -7.82 -15.74
N ASN A 25 4.75 -9.16 -15.85
CA ASN A 25 5.25 -9.89 -17.01
C ASN A 25 6.67 -9.45 -17.42
N LEU A 26 7.49 -9.12 -16.43
CA LEU A 26 8.87 -8.71 -16.58
C LEU A 26 9.73 -9.46 -15.55
N ILE A 27 10.60 -10.34 -16.04
CA ILE A 27 11.60 -11.01 -15.21
C ILE A 27 12.80 -10.08 -15.10
N LEU A 28 13.22 -9.79 -13.88
CA LEU A 28 14.39 -8.98 -13.57
C LEU A 28 15.59 -9.88 -13.32
N ASN A 29 16.69 -9.61 -14.00
CA ASN A 29 17.99 -10.16 -13.69
C ASN A 29 18.70 -9.27 -12.66
N SER A 30 19.69 -9.79 -11.97
CA SER A 30 20.50 -9.01 -11.01
C SER A 30 21.16 -7.78 -11.65
N LYS A 31 21.55 -7.88 -12.92
CA LYS A 31 22.13 -6.79 -13.74
C LYS A 31 21.14 -5.67 -14.08
N ASP A 32 19.83 -5.93 -13.99
CA ASP A 32 18.80 -4.93 -14.30
C ASP A 32 18.59 -3.93 -13.16
N ARG A 33 19.09 -4.19 -11.96
CA ARG A 33 18.93 -3.31 -10.80
C ARG A 33 19.83 -2.08 -10.98
N ASN A 34 19.20 -0.91 -11.03
CA ASN A 34 19.91 0.35 -11.12
C ASN A 34 19.72 1.17 -9.84
N LEU A 35 20.78 1.25 -9.05
CA LEU A 35 20.80 1.99 -7.79
C LEU A 35 20.79 3.52 -8.00
N ASP A 36 21.21 4.01 -9.17
CA ASP A 36 21.32 5.45 -9.47
C ASP A 36 19.97 6.18 -9.55
N THR A 37 18.86 5.43 -9.52
CA THR A 37 17.52 6.01 -9.52
C THR A 37 16.94 6.26 -8.11
N HIS A 38 17.63 5.85 -7.06
CA HIS A 38 17.16 5.94 -5.69
C HIS A 38 17.48 7.31 -5.10
N LEU A 39 16.46 8.00 -4.60
CA LEU A 39 16.58 9.26 -3.88
C LEU A 39 16.33 9.07 -2.39
N ASP A 40 17.17 9.67 -1.57
CA ASP A 40 16.91 9.80 -0.14
C ASP A 40 15.64 10.63 0.11
N PRO A 41 14.95 10.44 1.24
CA PRO A 41 13.73 11.19 1.58
C PRO A 41 13.84 12.73 1.52
N LYS A 42 15.02 13.30 1.73
CA LYS A 42 15.25 14.75 1.58
C LYS A 42 15.28 15.16 0.10
N GLU A 43 16.12 14.49 -0.70
CA GLU A 43 16.23 14.70 -2.15
C GLU A 43 14.88 14.43 -2.85
N TRP A 44 14.14 13.42 -2.37
CA TRP A 44 12.79 13.14 -2.82
C TRP A 44 11.86 14.34 -2.64
N ASN A 45 11.87 14.98 -1.47
CA ASN A 45 11.07 16.18 -1.21
C ASN A 45 11.41 17.30 -2.20
N ASP A 46 12.68 17.48 -2.52
CA ASP A 46 13.13 18.54 -3.43
C ASP A 46 12.71 18.25 -4.87
N LEU A 47 12.78 16.99 -5.29
CA LEU A 47 12.31 16.58 -6.61
C LEU A 47 10.79 16.77 -6.76
N ILE A 48 9.98 16.30 -5.82
CA ILE A 48 8.52 16.31 -5.97
C ILE A 48 7.87 17.70 -5.77
N LYS A 49 8.65 18.70 -5.33
CA LYS A 49 8.24 20.11 -5.34
C LYS A 49 8.26 20.71 -6.76
N LYS A 50 9.10 20.19 -7.65
CA LYS A 50 9.23 20.68 -9.02
C LYS A 50 7.92 20.48 -9.79
N LYS A 51 7.52 21.48 -10.58
CA LYS A 51 6.20 21.48 -11.29
C LYS A 51 6.10 20.38 -12.34
N ASP A 52 7.19 20.09 -13.04
CA ASP A 52 7.20 19.20 -14.21
C ASP A 52 7.47 17.73 -13.89
N THR A 53 7.52 17.36 -12.61
CA THR A 53 7.74 15.97 -12.19
C THR A 53 6.43 15.18 -12.17
N HIS A 54 6.37 14.07 -12.90
CA HIS A 54 5.30 13.08 -12.77
C HIS A 54 5.50 12.25 -11.50
N ILE A 55 4.66 12.46 -10.49
CA ILE A 55 4.74 11.74 -9.22
C ILE A 55 3.70 10.61 -9.25
N ILE A 56 4.16 9.36 -9.19
CA ILE A 56 3.31 8.19 -9.39
C ILE A 56 3.31 7.32 -8.14
N ASP A 57 2.13 7.11 -7.58
CA ASP A 57 1.90 6.11 -6.56
C ASP A 57 1.68 4.75 -7.23
N THR A 58 2.65 3.85 -7.10
CA THR A 58 2.58 2.51 -7.72
C THR A 58 1.76 1.51 -6.91
N ARG A 59 1.05 1.97 -5.89
CA ARG A 59 0.19 1.14 -5.04
C ARG A 59 -1.22 1.02 -5.61
N LYS A 60 -2.03 0.19 -4.96
CA LYS A 60 -3.46 0.07 -5.26
C LYS A 60 -4.22 1.29 -4.76
N SER A 61 -5.37 1.59 -5.38
CA SER A 61 -6.21 2.75 -5.05
C SER A 61 -6.59 2.80 -3.57
N PHE A 62 -6.95 1.67 -2.95
CA PHE A 62 -7.28 1.67 -1.52
C PHE A 62 -6.07 1.99 -0.61
N GLU A 63 -4.83 1.75 -1.04
CA GLU A 63 -3.62 2.16 -0.31
C GLU A 63 -3.38 3.66 -0.49
N PHE A 64 -3.66 4.18 -1.68
CA PHE A 64 -3.61 5.61 -2.02
C PHE A 64 -4.61 6.41 -1.19
N ASP A 65 -5.85 5.92 -1.04
CA ASP A 65 -6.92 6.56 -0.27
C ASP A 65 -6.60 6.70 1.22
N VAL A 66 -5.79 5.79 1.78
CA VAL A 66 -5.31 5.87 3.17
C VAL A 66 -4.29 7.00 3.35
N GLY A 67 -3.48 7.25 2.34
CA GLY A 67 -2.53 8.35 2.31
C GLY A 67 -1.57 8.26 1.14
N THR A 68 -1.10 9.45 0.70
CA THR A 68 -0.22 9.58 -0.46
C THR A 68 0.57 10.89 -0.41
N PHE A 69 1.55 11.09 -1.30
CA PHE A 69 2.21 12.39 -1.45
C PHE A 69 1.31 13.41 -2.17
N LYS A 70 1.46 14.68 -1.81
CA LYS A 70 0.80 15.77 -2.54
C LYS A 70 1.14 15.70 -4.04
N LYS A 71 0.16 15.95 -4.89
CA LYS A 71 0.27 15.95 -6.36
C LYS A 71 0.58 14.59 -6.99
N SER A 72 0.63 13.49 -6.23
CA SER A 72 0.81 12.18 -6.84
C SER A 72 -0.45 11.70 -7.56
N VAL A 73 -0.23 10.94 -8.60
CA VAL A 73 -1.28 10.30 -9.40
C VAL A 73 -1.33 8.83 -9.05
N ASN A 74 -2.52 8.30 -8.80
CA ASN A 74 -2.78 6.87 -8.76
C ASN A 74 -3.25 6.41 -10.15
N PRO A 75 -2.60 5.45 -10.78
CA PRO A 75 -3.01 4.93 -12.09
C PRO A 75 -4.33 4.15 -12.08
N ASP A 76 -4.88 3.85 -10.90
CA ASP A 76 -6.12 3.12 -10.68
C ASP A 76 -6.21 1.81 -11.46
N VAL A 77 -5.15 1.02 -11.40
CA VAL A 77 -5.12 -0.29 -12.06
C VAL A 77 -5.57 -1.39 -11.10
N ASN A 78 -6.45 -2.27 -11.57
CA ASN A 78 -6.97 -3.38 -10.77
C ASN A 78 -5.87 -4.37 -10.35
N ASN A 79 -4.91 -4.59 -11.21
CA ASN A 79 -3.74 -5.40 -10.89
C ASN A 79 -2.47 -4.81 -11.49
N PHE A 80 -1.31 -5.16 -10.92
CA PHE A 80 -0.03 -4.59 -11.33
C PHE A 80 0.42 -5.02 -12.73
N ARG A 81 -0.19 -6.05 -13.33
CA ARG A 81 0.06 -6.44 -14.73
C ARG A 81 -0.44 -5.41 -15.74
N ASP A 82 -1.44 -4.61 -15.35
CA ASP A 82 -1.98 -3.53 -16.19
C ASP A 82 -1.20 -2.22 -16.08
N PHE A 83 -0.28 -2.13 -15.12
CA PHE A 83 0.52 -0.93 -14.88
C PHE A 83 1.31 -0.46 -16.11
N PRO A 84 1.90 -1.33 -16.95
CA PRO A 84 2.55 -0.93 -18.20
C PRO A 84 1.66 -0.12 -19.15
N LYS A 85 0.36 -0.39 -19.19
CA LYS A 85 -0.59 0.37 -20.04
C LYS A 85 -0.66 1.84 -19.64
N TYR A 86 -0.58 2.13 -18.35
CA TYR A 86 -0.50 3.50 -17.85
C TYR A 86 0.85 4.13 -18.16
N LEU A 87 1.94 3.44 -17.89
CA LEU A 87 3.31 3.94 -18.10
C LEU A 87 3.59 4.32 -19.55
N ASN A 88 3.02 3.59 -20.50
CA ASN A 88 3.18 3.89 -21.93
C ASN A 88 2.54 5.23 -22.37
N LYS A 89 1.67 5.81 -21.54
CA LYS A 89 1.04 7.13 -21.80
C LYS A 89 1.88 8.31 -21.29
N LEU A 90 2.94 8.04 -20.53
CA LEU A 90 3.79 9.07 -19.95
C LEU A 90 4.70 9.70 -21.01
N LYS A 91 4.96 10.99 -20.86
CA LYS A 91 5.95 11.72 -21.67
C LYS A 91 7.37 11.39 -21.22
N LYS A 92 8.25 11.01 -22.16
CA LYS A 92 9.60 10.54 -21.86
C LYS A 92 10.59 11.66 -21.49
N ASP A 93 10.27 12.88 -21.87
CA ASP A 93 11.05 14.10 -21.62
C ASP A 93 10.92 14.61 -20.17
N LYS A 94 9.86 14.21 -19.47
CA LYS A 94 9.61 14.65 -18.09
C LYS A 94 10.17 13.67 -17.05
N PRO A 95 10.65 14.20 -15.90
CA PRO A 95 11.05 13.34 -14.78
C PRO A 95 9.89 12.53 -14.23
N VAL A 96 10.12 11.24 -13.98
CA VAL A 96 9.16 10.32 -13.38
C VAL A 96 9.65 9.93 -11.99
N ALA A 97 8.93 10.33 -10.96
CA ALA A 97 9.19 10.00 -9.56
C ALA A 97 8.17 8.99 -9.06
N MET A 98 8.64 7.82 -8.59
CA MET A 98 7.78 6.73 -8.19
C MET A 98 8.00 6.30 -6.75
N PHE A 99 6.94 5.89 -6.10
CA PHE A 99 7.01 5.35 -4.74
C PHE A 99 6.02 4.23 -4.50
N CYS A 100 6.33 3.37 -3.53
CA CYS A 100 5.42 2.42 -2.94
C CYS A 100 5.77 2.24 -1.45
N THR A 101 5.12 1.32 -0.77
CA THR A 101 5.32 1.10 0.67
C THR A 101 6.78 0.85 1.06
N GLY A 102 7.47 -0.07 0.37
CA GLY A 102 8.86 -0.47 0.68
C GLY A 102 9.82 -0.47 -0.51
N GLY A 103 9.43 0.07 -1.70
CA GLY A 103 10.30 0.19 -2.88
C GLY A 103 10.15 -0.93 -3.91
N ILE A 104 9.76 -2.14 -3.56
CA ILE A 104 9.81 -3.34 -4.43
C ILE A 104 9.01 -3.22 -5.75
N ARG A 105 7.88 -2.50 -5.76
CA ARG A 105 7.11 -2.25 -6.99
C ARG A 105 7.84 -1.26 -7.91
N CYS A 106 8.49 -0.26 -7.31
CA CYS A 106 9.25 0.77 -8.02
C CYS A 106 10.47 0.19 -8.71
N GLU A 107 11.20 -0.72 -8.08
CA GLU A 107 12.33 -1.43 -8.69
C GLU A 107 11.95 -2.02 -10.06
N LYS A 108 10.85 -2.72 -10.10
CA LYS A 108 10.37 -3.34 -11.33
C LYS A 108 9.91 -2.34 -12.37
N THR A 109 9.23 -1.28 -11.91
CA THR A 109 8.74 -0.21 -12.77
C THR A 109 9.87 0.61 -13.37
N SER A 110 10.93 0.89 -12.60
CA SER A 110 12.09 1.65 -13.09
C SER A 110 12.81 0.94 -14.22
N VAL A 111 13.01 -0.37 -14.10
CA VAL A 111 13.60 -1.19 -15.16
C VAL A 111 12.72 -1.18 -16.41
N TYR A 112 11.41 -1.31 -16.24
CA TYR A 112 10.48 -1.24 -17.38
C TYR A 112 10.59 0.11 -18.11
N LEU A 113 10.56 1.22 -17.39
CA LEU A 113 10.68 2.57 -17.97
C LEU A 113 12.03 2.78 -18.67
N LYS A 114 13.13 2.29 -18.09
CA LYS A 114 14.45 2.32 -18.75
C LYS A 114 14.44 1.59 -20.08
N LYS A 115 13.90 0.37 -20.11
CA LYS A 115 13.74 -0.42 -21.36
C LYS A 115 12.86 0.28 -22.41
N LYS A 116 11.97 1.19 -21.97
CA LYS A 116 11.14 2.06 -22.84
C LYS A 116 11.80 3.37 -23.25
N GLY A 117 13.04 3.61 -22.81
CA GLY A 117 13.84 4.80 -23.19
C GLY A 117 13.60 6.06 -22.34
N PHE A 118 13.00 5.92 -21.16
CA PHE A 118 12.96 7.01 -20.18
C PHE A 118 14.36 7.23 -19.58
N LYS A 119 14.78 8.50 -19.50
CA LYS A 119 16.11 8.88 -18.96
C LYS A 119 16.03 9.33 -17.50
N ASN A 120 15.02 10.12 -17.14
CA ASN A 120 14.87 10.75 -15.83
C ASN A 120 13.88 9.97 -14.95
N ILE A 121 14.34 8.87 -14.37
CA ILE A 121 13.53 7.97 -13.54
C ILE A 121 14.06 8.01 -12.13
N TYR A 122 13.18 8.25 -11.16
CA TYR A 122 13.51 8.34 -9.75
C TYR A 122 12.57 7.51 -8.89
N GLN A 123 13.11 6.91 -7.84
CA GLN A 123 12.34 6.15 -6.87
C GLN A 123 12.73 6.51 -5.45
N LEU A 124 11.75 6.51 -4.56
CA LEU A 124 11.96 6.80 -3.14
C LEU A 124 12.69 5.63 -2.47
N ASN A 125 13.93 5.88 -2.02
CA ASN A 125 14.76 4.88 -1.35
C ASN A 125 14.09 4.32 -0.08
N GLY A 126 13.90 3.00 -0.03
CA GLY A 126 13.21 2.32 1.06
C GLY A 126 11.71 2.63 1.16
N GLY A 127 11.15 3.33 0.16
CA GLY A 127 9.74 3.64 0.04
C GLY A 127 9.17 4.54 1.14
N ILE A 128 7.85 4.55 1.27
CA ILE A 128 7.12 5.37 2.23
C ILE A 128 7.54 5.08 3.67
N LEU A 129 7.83 3.84 4.01
CA LEU A 129 8.22 3.48 5.38
C LEU A 129 9.52 4.16 5.79
N ASN A 130 10.53 4.18 4.90
CA ASN A 130 11.78 4.90 5.16
C ASN A 130 11.55 6.41 5.23
N TYR A 131 10.67 6.96 4.39
CA TYR A 131 10.29 8.36 4.41
C TYR A 131 9.65 8.77 5.75
N LEU A 132 8.63 8.03 6.20
CA LEU A 132 7.94 8.29 7.46
C LEU A 132 8.84 8.09 8.70
N LYS A 133 9.87 7.25 8.59
CA LYS A 133 10.90 7.08 9.62
C LYS A 133 11.85 8.27 9.70
N LYS A 134 12.32 8.79 8.53
CA LYS A 134 13.38 9.80 8.46
C LYS A 134 12.86 11.25 8.49
N ILE A 135 11.70 11.52 7.87
CA ILE A 135 11.15 12.88 7.75
C ILE A 135 10.18 13.16 8.89
N LYS A 136 10.47 14.24 9.64
CA LYS A 136 9.55 14.72 10.69
C LYS A 136 8.25 15.24 10.05
N GLU A 137 7.12 15.08 10.73
CA GLU A 137 5.79 15.42 10.23
C GLU A 137 5.68 16.87 9.71
N LYS A 138 6.27 17.83 10.43
CA LYS A 138 6.28 19.25 10.03
C LYS A 138 6.95 19.55 8.68
N ASN A 139 7.87 18.69 8.24
CA ASN A 139 8.62 18.82 6.98
C ASN A 139 8.10 17.84 5.90
N SER A 140 7.02 17.14 6.19
CA SER A 140 6.52 16.09 5.33
C SER A 140 5.63 16.62 4.21
N LEU A 141 5.79 16.04 3.02
CA LEU A 141 4.87 16.21 1.90
C LEU A 141 3.85 15.06 1.79
N TRP A 142 3.95 14.09 2.70
CA TRP A 142 3.00 12.99 2.82
C TRP A 142 1.70 13.47 3.46
N LYS A 143 0.56 12.98 2.97
CA LYS A 143 -0.77 13.21 3.54
C LYS A 143 -1.39 11.88 3.95
N GLY A 144 -2.01 11.84 5.12
CA GLY A 144 -2.67 10.65 5.65
C GLY A 144 -1.71 9.65 6.27
N GLU A 145 -2.07 8.38 6.25
CA GLU A 145 -1.34 7.27 6.86
C GLU A 145 -0.84 6.30 5.78
N CYS A 146 0.19 5.52 6.07
CA CYS A 146 0.69 4.51 5.14
C CYS A 146 0.04 3.16 5.45
N PHE A 147 -0.74 2.62 4.50
CA PHE A 147 -1.28 1.26 4.62
C PHE A 147 -0.14 0.23 4.62
N VAL A 148 -0.23 -0.74 5.53
CA VAL A 148 0.68 -1.89 5.64
C VAL A 148 -0.11 -3.19 5.68
N PHE A 149 0.50 -4.29 5.18
CA PHE A 149 -0.16 -5.60 5.03
C PHE A 149 -0.04 -6.49 6.27
N ASP A 150 0.13 -5.89 7.44
CA ASP A 150 0.19 -6.62 8.72
C ASP A 150 -0.93 -6.14 9.68
N ASN A 151 -0.96 -6.69 10.90
CA ASN A 151 -2.03 -6.41 11.87
C ASN A 151 -2.07 -4.95 12.37
N ARG A 152 -1.10 -4.11 12.03
CA ARG A 152 -1.13 -2.66 12.31
C ARG A 152 -2.06 -1.89 11.39
N ILE A 153 -2.32 -2.40 10.18
CA ILE A 153 -3.16 -1.84 9.12
C ILE A 153 -2.60 -0.55 8.51
N SER A 154 -2.21 0.43 9.33
CA SER A 154 -1.62 1.69 8.87
C SER A 154 -0.56 2.22 9.83
N LEU A 155 0.35 3.04 9.30
CA LEU A 155 1.42 3.68 10.04
C LEU A 155 1.46 5.19 9.78
N LYS A 156 1.84 5.94 10.80
CA LYS A 156 2.10 7.38 10.79
C LYS A 156 3.61 7.69 10.85
N HIS A 157 3.97 8.97 10.85
CA HIS A 157 5.35 9.43 11.07
C HIS A 157 5.97 8.80 12.32
N GLY A 158 7.26 8.48 12.23
CA GLY A 158 7.96 7.72 13.26
C GLY A 158 7.55 6.26 13.33
N LEU A 159 6.87 5.74 12.30
CA LEU A 159 6.33 4.36 12.21
C LEU A 159 5.37 4.00 13.35
N LYS A 160 4.72 4.99 13.95
CA LYS A 160 3.68 4.78 14.97
C LYS A 160 2.46 4.14 14.33
N VAL A 161 1.77 3.25 15.07
CA VAL A 161 0.53 2.63 14.60
C VAL A 161 -0.52 3.71 14.31
N GLY A 162 -1.17 3.57 13.17
CA GLY A 162 -2.19 4.51 12.70
C GLY A 162 -3.57 4.28 13.28
N THR A 163 -4.57 4.87 12.64
CA THR A 163 -5.96 4.86 13.13
C THR A 163 -6.90 4.01 12.31
N TYR A 164 -6.43 3.45 11.20
CA TYR A 164 -7.26 2.63 10.32
C TYR A 164 -7.47 1.22 10.86
N PHE A 165 -8.60 0.63 10.48
CA PHE A 165 -8.99 -0.74 10.80
C PHE A 165 -9.19 -1.53 9.52
N MET A 166 -9.18 -2.85 9.60
CA MET A 166 -9.49 -3.72 8.46
C MET A 166 -10.98 -4.09 8.47
N CYS A 167 -11.68 -3.83 7.38
CA CYS A 167 -13.03 -4.37 7.21
C CYS A 167 -12.98 -5.89 7.05
N SER A 168 -13.69 -6.62 7.91
CA SER A 168 -13.72 -8.09 7.84
C SER A 168 -14.53 -8.64 6.66
N GLY A 169 -15.39 -7.81 6.05
CA GLY A 169 -16.15 -8.18 4.85
C GLY A 169 -15.32 -8.10 3.59
N CYS A 170 -14.85 -6.91 3.23
CA CYS A 170 -14.15 -6.67 1.96
C CYS A 170 -12.63 -6.61 2.04
N ARG A 171 -12.05 -6.66 3.23
CA ARG A 171 -10.60 -6.58 3.47
C ARG A 171 -9.96 -5.27 2.98
N LYS A 172 -10.73 -4.19 2.89
CA LYS A 172 -10.21 -2.83 2.67
C LYS A 172 -10.04 -2.10 4.00
N PRO A 173 -9.06 -1.16 4.10
CA PRO A 173 -8.91 -0.31 5.28
C PRO A 173 -10.12 0.60 5.43
N ILE A 174 -10.52 0.87 6.67
CA ILE A 174 -11.61 1.77 7.04
C ILE A 174 -11.14 2.76 8.09
N SER A 175 -11.52 4.01 7.92
CA SER A 175 -11.20 5.09 8.86
C SER A 175 -12.09 5.05 10.10
N PRO A 176 -11.74 5.78 11.18
CA PRO A 176 -12.65 6.00 12.31
C PRO A 176 -13.98 6.65 11.89
N LYS A 177 -13.97 7.48 10.83
CA LYS A 177 -15.18 8.08 10.26
C LYS A 177 -16.10 7.03 9.63
N ASP A 178 -15.55 6.07 8.91
CA ASP A 178 -16.31 4.99 8.29
C ASP A 178 -17.03 4.12 9.32
N LYS A 179 -16.42 3.93 10.50
CA LYS A 179 -17.05 3.19 11.61
C LYS A 179 -18.27 3.90 12.22
N LYS A 180 -18.43 5.21 12.00
CA LYS A 180 -19.61 5.97 12.43
C LYS A 180 -20.75 5.91 11.42
N SER A 181 -20.53 5.34 10.24
CA SER A 181 -21.53 5.23 9.18
C SER A 181 -22.61 4.20 9.55
N LYS A 182 -23.87 4.48 9.17
CA LYS A 182 -24.97 3.50 9.25
C LYS A 182 -24.72 2.22 8.44
N LYS A 183 -23.84 2.25 7.45
CA LYS A 183 -23.41 1.10 6.63
C LYS A 183 -22.29 0.27 7.27
N TYR A 184 -21.80 0.67 8.43
CA TYR A 184 -20.80 -0.09 9.17
C TYR A 184 -21.45 -1.06 10.13
N GLU A 185 -21.13 -2.34 9.98
CA GLU A 185 -21.46 -3.40 10.94
C GLU A 185 -20.20 -4.18 11.27
N GLU A 186 -19.84 -4.24 12.56
CA GLU A 186 -18.60 -4.88 13.02
C GLU A 186 -18.53 -6.35 12.57
N GLY A 187 -17.44 -6.70 11.90
CA GLY A 187 -17.23 -8.05 11.39
C GLY A 187 -17.99 -8.37 10.09
N VAL A 188 -18.87 -7.50 9.62
CA VAL A 188 -19.78 -7.76 8.49
C VAL A 188 -19.52 -6.83 7.31
N SER A 189 -19.70 -5.52 7.47
CA SER A 189 -19.66 -4.57 6.37
C SER A 189 -19.04 -3.23 6.73
N CYS A 190 -18.72 -2.45 5.72
CA CYS A 190 -18.32 -1.04 5.80
C CYS A 190 -18.96 -0.25 4.66
N PRO A 191 -18.88 1.10 4.64
CA PRO A 191 -19.45 1.90 3.56
C PRO A 191 -19.07 1.45 2.15
N ASN A 192 -17.86 0.90 1.97
CA ASN A 192 -17.37 0.46 0.65
C ASN A 192 -17.97 -0.87 0.16
N CYS A 193 -18.53 -1.69 1.04
CA CYS A 193 -19.01 -3.02 0.64
C CYS A 193 -20.46 -3.31 1.04
N HIS A 194 -21.07 -2.50 1.89
CA HIS A 194 -22.41 -2.75 2.43
C HIS A 194 -23.44 -3.04 1.34
N ASP A 195 -23.48 -2.20 0.30
CA ASP A 195 -24.49 -2.29 -0.77
C ASP A 195 -24.16 -3.40 -1.80
N ASN A 196 -22.91 -3.88 -1.81
CA ASN A 196 -22.45 -4.95 -2.70
C ASN A 196 -22.56 -6.34 -2.06
N LEU A 197 -22.91 -6.43 -0.77
CA LEU A 197 -23.09 -7.69 -0.07
C LEU A 197 -24.53 -8.15 -0.11
N THR A 198 -24.75 -9.42 -0.48
CA THR A 198 -26.07 -10.04 -0.36
C THR A 198 -26.43 -10.29 1.12
N GLU A 199 -27.73 -10.40 1.44
CA GLU A 199 -28.15 -10.71 2.82
C GLU A 199 -27.58 -12.07 3.30
N THR A 200 -27.51 -13.04 2.42
CA THR A 200 -26.87 -14.34 2.73
C THR A 200 -25.39 -14.16 3.13
N GLN A 201 -24.63 -13.32 2.43
CA GLN A 201 -23.26 -13.01 2.77
C GLN A 201 -23.16 -12.29 4.12
N LYS A 202 -24.02 -11.31 4.37
CA LYS A 202 -24.07 -10.59 5.66
C LYS A 202 -24.42 -11.55 6.81
N ALA A 203 -25.39 -12.43 6.64
CA ALA A 203 -25.75 -13.44 7.63
C ALA A 203 -24.59 -14.37 7.98
N ARG A 204 -23.84 -14.86 6.98
CA ARG A 204 -22.61 -15.65 7.18
C ARG A 204 -21.55 -14.88 7.95
N PHE A 205 -21.36 -13.60 7.65
CA PHE A 205 -20.38 -12.76 8.34
C PHE A 205 -20.80 -12.48 9.79
N ARG A 206 -22.10 -12.30 10.06
CA ARG A 206 -22.64 -12.18 11.43
C ARG A 206 -22.39 -13.44 12.24
N MET A 207 -22.64 -14.65 11.65
CA MET A 207 -22.33 -15.92 12.32
C MET A 207 -20.85 -16.05 12.66
N ARG A 208 -19.96 -15.75 11.71
CA ARG A 208 -18.50 -15.71 11.96
C ARG A 208 -18.15 -14.77 13.11
N GLN A 209 -18.71 -13.55 13.11
CA GLN A 209 -18.43 -12.56 14.14
C GLN A 209 -18.92 -13.02 15.52
N LYS A 210 -20.07 -13.68 15.57
CA LYS A 210 -20.59 -14.31 16.80
C LYS A 210 -19.63 -15.36 17.34
N GLN A 211 -19.11 -16.24 16.47
CA GLN A 211 -18.11 -17.26 16.85
C GLN A 211 -16.81 -16.64 17.36
N ILE A 212 -16.32 -15.56 16.72
CA ILE A 212 -15.14 -14.83 17.19
C ILE A 212 -15.36 -14.26 18.59
N LYS A 213 -16.52 -13.63 18.83
CA LYS A 213 -16.87 -13.06 20.14
C LYS A 213 -16.97 -14.15 21.23
N LEU A 214 -17.57 -15.30 20.91
CA LEU A 214 -17.64 -16.46 21.82
C LEU A 214 -16.25 -17.02 22.14
N ALA A 215 -15.42 -17.25 21.13
CA ALA A 215 -14.06 -17.72 21.32
C ALA A 215 -13.25 -16.78 22.23
N LYS A 216 -13.36 -15.46 21.98
CA LYS A 216 -12.71 -14.45 22.82
C LYS A 216 -13.21 -14.48 24.27
N LYS A 217 -14.52 -14.64 24.48
CA LYS A 217 -15.13 -14.74 25.81
C LYS A 217 -14.60 -15.98 26.57
N ASN A 218 -14.37 -17.08 25.88
CA ASN A 218 -13.87 -18.34 26.42
C ASN A 218 -12.33 -18.41 26.48
N GLY A 219 -11.61 -17.29 26.28
CA GLY A 219 -10.14 -17.25 26.32
C GLY A 219 -9.45 -18.01 25.18
N SER A 220 -10.20 -18.49 24.18
CA SER A 220 -9.68 -19.23 23.02
C SER A 220 -9.47 -18.33 21.80
N LYS A 221 -8.52 -18.72 20.92
CA LYS A 221 -8.36 -18.05 19.62
C LYS A 221 -9.31 -18.67 18.60
N HIS A 222 -10.09 -17.84 17.92
CA HIS A 222 -10.85 -18.28 16.76
C HIS A 222 -9.86 -18.59 15.61
N ILE A 223 -9.90 -19.82 15.11
CA ILE A 223 -9.03 -20.29 14.02
C ILE A 223 -9.71 -19.97 12.70
N PHE A 224 -9.08 -19.12 11.88
CA PHE A 224 -9.41 -18.92 10.47
C PHE A 224 -8.37 -19.56 9.57
#